data_270f6e208a547987395371f0e1c03627
#
_entry.id   270f6e208a547987395371f0e1c03627
#
_cell.length_a   1.000
_cell.length_b   1.000
_cell.length_c   1.000
_cell.angle_alpha   90.00
_cell.angle_beta   90.00
_cell.angle_gamma   90.00
#
_symmetry.space_group_name_H-M   'P 1'
#
loop_
_entity.id
_entity.type
_entity.pdbx_description
1 polymer ?
#
loop_
_entity_poly.entity_id
_entity_poly.type
_entity_poly.pdbx_seq_one_letter_code
_entity_poly.pdbx_strand_id
1 'polypeptide(L)'
;MMVQGVSIDEMLNQSIQVLTKPGVETFERFERHGGQREATIYIMIAAAISAVAALVFGLLNGIAAALLNAALGFILAVVGFYIFVFLVYFIGKQQGGTGTQDEVFYTMALFVAPIQAVTGAVSAIPLIGCLALPATLALGIYQIYLGYLGARSSMNLDQNKAIITLVLAFIAQFIIGIIIGVVFGVIRQILGMSGDAI
;
A
#
# COMPACT_ATOMS: atom_id res chain seq x y z
N MET A 1 26.79 1.07 4.77
CA MET A 1 26.22 1.31 6.09
C MET A 1 25.32 0.14 6.37
N MET A 2 25.60 -0.71 7.38
CA MET A 2 24.74 -1.86 7.67
C MET A 2 23.46 -1.32 8.28
N VAL A 3 22.32 -1.52 7.60
CA VAL A 3 20.99 -1.29 8.16
C VAL A 3 20.81 -2.36 9.26
N GLN A 4 20.73 -1.94 10.52
CA GLN A 4 20.37 -2.86 11.60
C GLN A 4 18.92 -3.25 11.33
N GLY A 5 18.65 -4.55 11.23
CA GLY A 5 17.31 -5.05 10.97
C GLY A 5 16.34 -4.59 12.06
N VAL A 6 15.38 -3.76 11.67
CA VAL A 6 14.33 -3.24 12.56
C VAL A 6 13.32 -4.33 12.83
N SER A 7 12.92 -4.52 14.09
CA SER A 7 11.87 -5.47 14.44
C SER A 7 10.50 -5.00 13.99
N ILE A 8 9.57 -5.95 13.81
CA ILE A 8 8.17 -5.63 13.42
C ILE A 8 7.50 -4.75 14.48
N ASP A 9 7.77 -5.00 15.76
CA ASP A 9 7.23 -4.20 16.87
C ASP A 9 7.72 -2.75 16.81
N GLU A 10 8.98 -2.55 16.44
CA GLU A 10 9.55 -1.22 16.26
C GLU A 10 8.95 -0.52 15.06
N MET A 11 8.75 -1.21 13.92
CA MET A 11 8.06 -0.68 12.76
C MET A 11 6.62 -0.28 13.08
N LEU A 12 5.91 -1.08 13.89
CA LEU A 12 4.56 -0.76 14.33
C LEU A 12 4.54 0.51 15.20
N ASN A 13 5.48 0.65 16.13
CA ASN A 13 5.62 1.83 16.97
C ASN A 13 5.94 3.09 16.14
N GLN A 14 6.81 2.98 15.14
CA GLN A 14 7.12 4.05 14.20
C GLN A 14 5.89 4.40 13.35
N SER A 15 5.15 3.40 12.89
CA SER A 15 3.89 3.60 12.16
C SER A 15 2.86 4.37 12.97
N ILE A 16 2.69 4.04 14.26
CA ILE A 16 1.79 4.79 15.17
C ILE A 16 2.23 6.26 15.26
N GLN A 17 3.54 6.53 15.35
CA GLN A 17 4.03 7.91 15.40
C GLN A 17 3.78 8.65 14.09
N VAL A 18 4.04 8.03 12.94
CA VAL A 18 3.79 8.61 11.62
C VAL A 18 2.29 8.88 11.41
N LEU A 19 1.42 7.96 11.84
CA LEU A 19 -0.03 8.09 11.70
C LEU A 19 -0.65 9.09 12.67
N THR A 20 -0.10 9.27 13.87
CA THR A 20 -0.68 10.15 14.89
C THR A 20 -0.07 11.54 14.93
N LYS A 21 1.18 11.67 14.50
CA LYS A 21 1.93 12.94 14.47
C LYS A 21 2.60 13.11 13.10
N PRO A 22 1.82 13.27 12.01
CA PRO A 22 2.36 13.38 10.67
C PRO A 22 3.16 14.67 10.50
N GLY A 23 4.38 14.53 10.04
CA GLY A 23 5.28 15.66 9.78
C GLY A 23 6.52 15.18 9.04
N VAL A 24 7.14 16.06 8.26
CA VAL A 24 8.37 15.75 7.53
C VAL A 24 9.45 15.27 8.51
N GLU A 25 9.63 15.97 9.63
CA GLU A 25 10.58 15.60 10.68
C GLU A 25 10.35 14.22 11.29
N THR A 26 9.07 13.79 11.38
CA THR A 26 8.73 12.44 11.88
C THR A 26 9.20 11.38 10.90
N PHE A 27 9.01 11.61 9.60
CA PHE A 27 9.47 10.70 8.56
C PHE A 27 11.00 10.69 8.45
N GLU A 28 11.67 11.85 8.45
CA GLU A 28 13.14 11.98 8.42
C GLU A 28 13.81 11.22 9.57
N ARG A 29 13.16 11.18 10.74
CA ARG A 29 13.67 10.43 11.89
C ARG A 29 13.78 8.93 11.60
N PHE A 30 12.82 8.38 10.83
CA PHE A 30 12.67 6.93 10.64
C PHE A 30 13.17 6.43 9.28
N GLU A 31 13.30 7.28 8.26
CA GLU A 31 13.61 6.88 6.88
C GLU A 31 14.86 5.99 6.72
N ARG A 32 15.81 6.07 7.67
CA ARG A 32 17.06 5.33 7.63
C ARG A 32 17.13 4.17 8.63
N HIS A 33 16.03 3.87 9.32
CA HIS A 33 16.02 2.77 10.28
C HIS A 33 15.92 1.40 9.60
N GLY A 34 15.27 1.32 8.45
CA GLY A 34 15.12 0.10 7.67
C GLY A 34 15.30 0.35 6.17
N GLY A 35 15.10 -0.70 5.39
CA GLY A 35 15.20 -0.65 3.94
C GLY A 35 14.09 -1.42 3.25
N GLN A 36 14.31 -1.74 1.97
CA GLN A 36 13.35 -2.46 1.15
C GLN A 36 12.95 -3.82 1.72
N ARG A 37 13.88 -4.52 2.39
CA ARG A 37 13.61 -5.83 2.98
C ARG A 37 12.60 -5.73 4.11
N GLU A 38 12.81 -4.84 5.06
CA GLU A 38 11.92 -4.62 6.21
C GLU A 38 10.56 -4.11 5.74
N ALA A 39 10.55 -3.16 4.80
CA ALA A 39 9.33 -2.67 4.14
C ALA A 39 8.53 -3.81 3.51
N THR A 40 9.21 -4.71 2.78
CA THR A 40 8.56 -5.86 2.13
C THR A 40 7.92 -6.79 3.15
N ILE A 41 8.64 -7.16 4.21
CA ILE A 41 8.12 -8.03 5.26
C ILE A 41 6.87 -7.40 5.89
N TYR A 42 6.92 -6.10 6.17
CA TYR A 42 5.83 -5.38 6.81
C TYR A 42 4.58 -5.31 5.92
N ILE A 43 4.74 -5.03 4.63
CA ILE A 43 3.65 -5.05 3.65
C ILE A 43 3.08 -6.47 3.46
N MET A 44 3.93 -7.50 3.45
CA MET A 44 3.47 -8.89 3.34
C MET A 44 2.60 -9.28 4.56
N ILE A 45 2.96 -8.84 5.76
CA ILE A 45 2.15 -9.07 6.96
C ILE A 45 0.79 -8.36 6.82
N ALA A 46 0.78 -7.09 6.40
CA ALA A 46 -0.46 -6.35 6.18
C ALA A 46 -1.36 -7.00 5.12
N ALA A 47 -0.76 -7.42 4.01
CA ALA A 47 -1.45 -8.14 2.94
C ALA A 47 -1.99 -9.50 3.41
N ALA A 48 -1.24 -10.22 4.27
CA ALA A 48 -1.69 -11.47 4.85
C ALA A 48 -2.89 -11.28 5.78
N ILE A 49 -2.90 -10.24 6.60
CA ILE A 49 -4.07 -9.91 7.45
C ILE A 49 -5.31 -9.67 6.58
N SER A 50 -5.19 -8.88 5.53
CA SER A 50 -6.28 -8.62 4.58
C SER A 50 -6.73 -9.90 3.85
N ALA A 51 -5.78 -10.73 3.42
CA ALA A 51 -6.06 -11.99 2.73
C ALA A 51 -6.77 -13.02 3.63
N VAL A 52 -6.38 -13.11 4.90
CA VAL A 52 -7.05 -13.97 5.89
C VAL A 52 -8.49 -13.50 6.10
N ALA A 53 -8.73 -12.21 6.25
CA ALA A 53 -10.08 -11.67 6.35
C ALA A 53 -10.90 -11.97 5.09
N ALA A 54 -10.33 -11.75 3.90
CA ALA A 54 -10.98 -12.05 2.64
C ALA A 54 -11.30 -13.56 2.48
N LEU A 55 -10.41 -14.43 2.95
CA LEU A 55 -10.63 -15.86 2.97
C LEU A 55 -11.80 -16.23 3.88
N VAL A 56 -11.77 -15.79 5.14
CA VAL A 56 -12.80 -16.14 6.15
C VAL A 56 -14.19 -15.71 5.69
N PHE A 57 -14.35 -14.47 5.29
CA PHE A 57 -15.65 -13.94 4.84
C PHE A 57 -16.02 -14.38 3.42
N GLY A 58 -15.03 -14.67 2.58
CA GLY A 58 -15.21 -15.17 1.24
C GLY A 58 -15.74 -16.62 1.19
N LEU A 59 -15.59 -17.43 2.25
CA LEU A 59 -16.13 -18.78 2.35
C LEU A 59 -17.65 -18.84 2.14
N LEU A 60 -18.35 -17.76 2.43
CA LEU A 60 -19.80 -17.64 2.17
C LEU A 60 -20.14 -17.74 0.68
N ASN A 61 -19.17 -17.44 -0.21
CA ASN A 61 -19.30 -17.51 -1.66
C ASN A 61 -18.66 -18.79 -2.28
N GLY A 62 -18.25 -19.71 -1.43
CA GLY A 62 -17.59 -20.97 -1.83
C GLY A 62 -16.07 -20.95 -1.64
N ILE A 63 -15.53 -22.11 -1.27
CA ILE A 63 -14.13 -22.26 -0.87
C ILE A 63 -13.13 -21.93 -2.00
N ALA A 64 -13.42 -22.32 -3.23
CA ALA A 64 -12.54 -22.07 -4.37
C ALA A 64 -12.45 -20.57 -4.67
N ALA A 65 -13.58 -19.86 -4.67
CA ALA A 65 -13.63 -18.42 -4.88
C ALA A 65 -12.93 -17.66 -3.74
N ALA A 66 -13.12 -18.10 -2.48
CA ALA A 66 -12.47 -17.50 -1.32
C ALA A 66 -10.94 -17.61 -1.39
N LEU A 67 -10.42 -18.81 -1.69
CA LEU A 67 -8.98 -19.03 -1.84
C LEU A 67 -8.38 -18.20 -2.96
N LEU A 68 -9.04 -18.17 -4.12
CA LEU A 68 -8.56 -17.39 -5.26
C LEU A 68 -8.54 -15.91 -4.96
N ASN A 69 -9.62 -15.37 -4.40
CA ASN A 69 -9.71 -13.94 -4.07
C ASN A 69 -8.69 -13.52 -3.00
N ALA A 70 -8.49 -14.36 -1.97
CA ALA A 70 -7.48 -14.12 -0.95
C ALA A 70 -6.05 -14.12 -1.54
N ALA A 71 -5.72 -15.11 -2.37
CA ALA A 71 -4.41 -15.20 -3.02
C ALA A 71 -4.16 -14.03 -3.98
N LEU A 72 -5.14 -13.71 -4.83
CA LEU A 72 -5.03 -12.56 -5.74
C LEU A 72 -4.95 -11.24 -4.99
N GLY A 73 -5.76 -11.05 -3.96
CA GLY A 73 -5.73 -9.87 -3.10
C GLY A 73 -4.36 -9.67 -2.46
N PHE A 74 -3.76 -10.74 -1.92
CA PHE A 74 -2.42 -10.71 -1.36
C PHE A 74 -1.38 -10.29 -2.40
N ILE A 75 -1.36 -10.95 -3.56
CA ILE A 75 -0.39 -10.66 -4.63
C ILE A 75 -0.54 -9.22 -5.11
N LEU A 76 -1.78 -8.79 -5.41
CA LEU A 76 -2.05 -7.43 -5.91
C LEU A 76 -1.69 -6.35 -4.88
N ALA A 77 -1.87 -6.61 -3.60
CA ALA A 77 -1.49 -5.71 -2.52
C ALA A 77 0.03 -5.49 -2.47
N VAL A 78 0.81 -6.58 -2.50
CA VAL A 78 2.27 -6.51 -2.48
C VAL A 78 2.80 -5.89 -3.77
N VAL A 79 2.34 -6.37 -4.93
CA VAL A 79 2.77 -5.85 -6.25
C VAL A 79 2.39 -4.37 -6.39
N GLY A 80 1.17 -4.00 -6.00
CA GLY A 80 0.69 -2.63 -6.02
C GLY A 80 1.55 -1.69 -5.19
N PHE A 81 1.95 -2.11 -3.99
CA PHE A 81 2.89 -1.35 -3.16
C PHE A 81 4.24 -1.15 -3.86
N TYR A 82 4.82 -2.22 -4.42
CA TYR A 82 6.09 -2.12 -5.13
C TYR A 82 6.03 -1.17 -6.31
N ILE A 83 4.98 -1.27 -7.13
CA ILE A 83 4.77 -0.37 -8.27
C ILE A 83 4.67 1.08 -7.79
N PHE A 84 3.86 1.34 -6.76
CA PHE A 84 3.69 2.69 -6.23
C PHE A 84 5.00 3.29 -5.73
N VAL A 85 5.73 2.56 -4.90
CA VAL A 85 7.00 3.05 -4.32
C VAL A 85 8.06 3.23 -5.39
N PHE A 86 8.13 2.32 -6.36
CA PHE A 86 9.03 2.46 -7.50
C PHE A 86 8.71 3.70 -8.33
N LEU A 87 7.43 3.98 -8.57
CA LEU A 87 6.99 5.20 -9.27
C LEU A 87 7.37 6.46 -8.49
N VAL A 88 7.13 6.49 -7.18
CA VAL A 88 7.53 7.63 -6.33
C VAL A 88 9.04 7.83 -6.39
N TYR A 89 9.82 6.77 -6.27
CA TYR A 89 11.28 6.83 -6.37
C TYR A 89 11.73 7.33 -7.74
N PHE A 90 11.25 6.71 -8.82
CA PHE A 90 11.66 7.04 -10.19
C PHE A 90 11.31 8.48 -10.57
N ILE A 91 10.06 8.90 -10.30
CA ILE A 91 9.61 10.27 -10.59
C ILE A 91 10.33 11.27 -9.68
N GLY A 92 10.50 10.94 -8.40
CA GLY A 92 11.24 11.76 -7.45
C GLY A 92 12.69 12.00 -7.87
N LYS A 93 13.35 10.98 -8.41
CA LYS A 93 14.70 11.14 -9.01
C LYS A 93 14.71 12.12 -10.19
N GLN A 94 13.70 12.08 -11.04
CA GLN A 94 13.58 13.02 -12.16
C GLN A 94 13.33 14.46 -11.69
N GLN A 95 12.68 14.63 -10.53
CA GLN A 95 12.50 15.94 -9.89
C GLN A 95 13.75 16.45 -9.13
N GLY A 96 14.84 15.68 -9.15
CA GLY A 96 16.11 16.01 -8.50
C GLY A 96 16.21 15.52 -7.05
N GLY A 97 15.35 14.55 -6.66
CA GLY A 97 15.41 13.93 -5.34
C GLY A 97 16.71 13.16 -5.10
N THR A 98 17.23 13.25 -3.88
CA THR A 98 18.52 12.67 -3.49
C THR A 98 18.38 11.36 -2.72
N GLY A 99 17.18 11.05 -2.20
CA GLY A 99 16.89 9.85 -1.41
C GLY A 99 17.26 8.54 -2.09
N THR A 100 17.52 7.52 -1.29
CA THR A 100 17.78 6.16 -1.77
C THR A 100 16.47 5.38 -1.94
N GLN A 101 16.53 4.30 -2.70
CA GLN A 101 15.37 3.43 -2.86
C GLN A 101 14.93 2.82 -1.52
N ASP A 102 15.88 2.42 -0.67
CA ASP A 102 15.61 1.88 0.66
C ASP A 102 14.85 2.85 1.55
N GLU A 103 15.28 4.13 1.57
CA GLU A 103 14.60 5.19 2.33
C GLU A 103 13.15 5.37 1.87
N VAL A 104 12.90 5.38 0.56
CA VAL A 104 11.53 5.51 0.02
C VAL A 104 10.67 4.29 0.36
N PHE A 105 11.20 3.06 0.15
CA PHE A 105 10.47 1.83 0.48
C PHE A 105 10.08 1.78 1.95
N TYR A 106 11.04 2.04 2.83
CA TYR A 106 10.80 1.99 4.27
C TYR A 106 9.78 3.03 4.71
N THR A 107 9.98 4.28 4.31
CA THR A 107 9.11 5.41 4.65
C THR A 107 7.67 5.17 4.21
N MET A 108 7.47 4.69 2.97
CA MET A 108 6.12 4.42 2.46
C MET A 108 5.46 3.24 3.18
N ALA A 109 6.22 2.20 3.55
CA ALA A 109 5.69 1.05 4.25
C ALA A 109 5.13 1.41 5.63
N LEU A 110 5.73 2.37 6.34
CA LEU A 110 5.31 2.77 7.70
C LEU A 110 3.85 3.23 7.78
N PHE A 111 3.29 3.80 6.72
CA PHE A 111 1.88 4.21 6.74
C PHE A 111 0.99 3.35 5.83
N VAL A 112 1.53 2.83 4.72
CA VAL A 112 0.74 2.00 3.79
C VAL A 112 0.35 0.68 4.45
N ALA A 113 1.29 0.01 5.13
CA ALA A 113 1.03 -1.30 5.73
C ALA A 113 -0.12 -1.28 6.77
N PRO A 114 -0.10 -0.42 7.82
CA PRO A 114 -1.19 -0.42 8.80
C PRO A 114 -2.53 0.03 8.21
N ILE A 115 -2.53 1.02 7.31
CA ILE A 115 -3.76 1.46 6.64
C ILE A 115 -4.34 0.32 5.79
N GLN A 116 -3.50 -0.36 5.02
CA GLN A 116 -3.90 -1.48 4.17
C GLN A 116 -4.42 -2.67 4.99
N ALA A 117 -3.77 -3.00 6.11
CA ALA A 117 -4.23 -4.07 6.99
C ALA A 117 -5.64 -3.79 7.51
N VAL A 118 -5.90 -2.57 7.97
CA VAL A 118 -7.21 -2.16 8.49
C VAL A 118 -8.25 -2.10 7.37
N THR A 119 -7.97 -1.36 6.30
CA THR A 119 -8.93 -1.16 5.21
C THR A 119 -9.25 -2.47 4.49
N GLY A 120 -8.25 -3.31 4.26
CA GLY A 120 -8.44 -4.61 3.62
C GLY A 120 -9.25 -5.58 4.49
N ALA A 121 -8.97 -5.63 5.79
CA ALA A 121 -9.73 -6.47 6.71
C ALA A 121 -11.20 -6.01 6.84
N VAL A 122 -11.42 -4.70 7.00
CA VAL A 122 -12.77 -4.13 7.12
C VAL A 122 -13.58 -4.31 5.83
N SER A 123 -12.95 -4.09 4.67
CA SER A 123 -13.61 -4.24 3.37
C SER A 123 -14.03 -5.68 3.05
N ALA A 124 -13.38 -6.67 3.67
CA ALA A 124 -13.72 -8.08 3.51
C ALA A 124 -15.00 -8.48 4.24
N ILE A 125 -15.42 -7.71 5.26
CA ILE A 125 -16.61 -8.04 6.07
C ILE A 125 -17.88 -7.60 5.32
N PRO A 126 -18.80 -8.52 4.99
CA PRO A 126 -20.07 -8.19 4.35
C PRO A 126 -20.86 -7.14 5.14
N LEU A 127 -21.56 -6.25 4.46
CA LEU A 127 -22.30 -5.10 5.01
C LEU A 127 -21.41 -4.04 5.69
N ILE A 128 -20.47 -4.43 6.56
CA ILE A 128 -19.55 -3.50 7.22
C ILE A 128 -18.64 -2.83 6.18
N GLY A 129 -18.17 -3.55 5.18
CA GLY A 129 -17.39 -2.98 4.08
C GLY A 129 -18.10 -1.84 3.37
N CYS A 130 -19.41 -1.98 3.10
CA CYS A 130 -20.21 -0.92 2.51
C CYS A 130 -20.44 0.26 3.47
N LEU A 131 -20.73 -0.01 4.74
CA LEU A 131 -20.95 1.03 5.76
C LEU A 131 -19.65 1.78 6.08
N ALA A 132 -18.51 1.13 5.96
CA ALA A 132 -17.19 1.72 6.19
C ALA A 132 -16.66 2.55 5.00
N LEU A 133 -17.36 2.60 3.85
CA LEU A 133 -16.93 3.36 2.68
C LEU A 133 -16.51 4.80 2.99
N PRO A 134 -17.28 5.61 3.75
CA PRO A 134 -16.86 6.97 4.08
C PRO A 134 -15.55 7.01 4.88
N ALA A 135 -15.38 6.06 5.81
CA ALA A 135 -14.17 5.98 6.62
C ALA A 135 -12.96 5.53 5.80
N THR A 136 -13.13 4.56 4.90
CA THR A 136 -12.05 4.10 4.00
C THR A 136 -11.66 5.18 2.99
N LEU A 137 -12.61 5.97 2.50
CA LEU A 137 -12.32 7.15 1.67
C LEU A 137 -11.53 8.21 2.44
N ALA A 138 -11.92 8.50 3.68
CA ALA A 138 -11.19 9.44 4.53
C ALA A 138 -9.75 8.95 4.81
N LEU A 139 -9.57 7.66 5.07
CA LEU A 139 -8.24 7.04 5.21
C LEU A 139 -7.45 7.10 3.91
N GLY A 140 -8.09 6.94 2.75
CA GLY A 140 -7.46 7.09 1.43
C GLY A 140 -6.95 8.52 1.21
N ILE A 141 -7.73 9.53 1.53
CA ILE A 141 -7.32 10.94 1.45
C ILE A 141 -6.15 11.20 2.42
N TYR A 142 -6.25 10.67 3.64
CA TYR A 142 -5.18 10.77 4.63
C TYR A 142 -3.89 10.09 4.16
N GLN A 143 -4.00 8.93 3.50
CA GLN A 143 -2.87 8.22 2.91
C GLN A 143 -2.17 9.04 1.81
N ILE A 144 -2.93 9.81 1.01
CA ILE A 144 -2.35 10.74 0.03
C ILE A 144 -1.52 11.81 0.73
N TYR A 145 -2.05 12.39 1.82
CA TYR A 145 -1.31 13.38 2.61
C TYR A 145 -0.02 12.81 3.22
N LEU A 146 -0.10 11.60 3.78
CA LEU A 146 1.08 10.90 4.31
C LEU A 146 2.10 10.56 3.20
N GLY A 147 1.61 10.17 2.02
CA GLY A 147 2.44 9.93 0.85
C GLY A 147 3.20 11.19 0.43
N TYR A 148 2.56 12.36 0.48
CA TYR A 148 3.22 13.64 0.23
C TYR A 148 4.35 13.91 1.23
N LEU A 149 4.08 13.74 2.53
CA LEU A 149 5.10 13.93 3.57
C LEU A 149 6.25 12.93 3.42
N GLY A 150 5.92 11.66 3.15
CA GLY A 150 6.90 10.62 2.94
C GLY A 150 7.77 10.85 1.70
N ALA A 151 7.19 11.27 0.58
CA ALA A 151 7.95 11.59 -0.63
C ALA A 151 8.85 12.82 -0.42
N ARG A 152 8.36 13.82 0.31
CA ARG A 152 9.13 15.02 0.64
C ARG A 152 10.34 14.70 1.51
N SER A 153 10.15 13.89 2.56
CA SER A 153 11.21 13.44 3.46
C SER A 153 12.19 12.52 2.73
N SER A 154 11.74 11.32 2.35
CA SER A 154 12.61 10.26 1.83
C SER A 154 13.34 10.61 0.53
N MET A 155 12.85 11.57 -0.23
CA MET A 155 13.50 12.03 -1.47
C MET A 155 14.16 13.42 -1.32
N ASN A 156 14.06 14.08 -0.16
CA ASN A 156 14.56 15.45 0.08
C ASN A 156 14.04 16.44 -0.97
N LEU A 157 12.74 16.39 -1.26
CA LEU A 157 12.12 17.24 -2.27
C LEU A 157 11.49 18.49 -1.66
N ASP A 158 11.55 19.57 -2.43
CA ASP A 158 10.75 20.78 -2.14
C ASP A 158 9.25 20.44 -2.23
N GLN A 159 8.43 21.26 -1.57
CA GLN A 159 6.98 21.05 -1.51
C GLN A 159 6.35 20.82 -2.88
N ASN A 160 6.63 21.70 -3.86
CA ASN A 160 6.02 21.60 -5.19
C ASN A 160 6.45 20.34 -5.93
N LYS A 161 7.73 19.97 -5.84
CA LYS A 161 8.28 18.76 -6.46
C LYS A 161 7.71 17.49 -5.83
N ALA A 162 7.55 17.46 -4.51
CA ALA A 162 6.94 16.34 -3.81
C ALA A 162 5.48 16.15 -4.23
N ILE A 163 4.69 17.23 -4.36
CA ILE A 163 3.32 17.18 -4.86
C ILE A 163 3.27 16.63 -6.29
N ILE A 164 4.10 17.14 -7.19
CA ILE A 164 4.16 16.68 -8.58
C ILE A 164 4.54 15.19 -8.63
N THR A 165 5.55 14.78 -7.85
CA THR A 165 5.98 13.38 -7.77
C THR A 165 4.84 12.48 -7.35
N LEU A 166 4.13 12.84 -6.29
CA LEU A 166 3.04 12.05 -5.76
C LEU A 166 1.85 11.97 -6.71
N VAL A 167 1.43 13.10 -7.28
CA VAL A 167 0.31 13.16 -8.23
C VAL A 167 0.60 12.30 -9.45
N LEU A 168 1.80 12.41 -10.03
CA LEU A 168 2.19 11.59 -11.18
C LEU A 168 2.28 10.11 -10.82
N ALA A 169 2.79 9.77 -9.63
CA ALA A 169 2.83 8.39 -9.16
C ALA A 169 1.43 7.79 -8.99
N PHE A 170 0.47 8.55 -8.43
CA PHE A 170 -0.92 8.10 -8.32
C PHE A 170 -1.61 7.94 -9.66
N ILE A 171 -1.41 8.89 -10.60
CA ILE A 171 -1.97 8.78 -11.96
C ILE A 171 -1.43 7.54 -12.65
N ALA A 172 -0.11 7.32 -12.61
CA ALA A 172 0.52 6.14 -13.20
C ALA A 172 0.03 4.85 -12.54
N GLN A 173 -0.05 4.82 -11.20
CA GLN A 173 -0.58 3.69 -10.45
C GLN A 173 -2.04 3.38 -10.83
N PHE A 174 -2.88 4.40 -10.99
CA PHE A 174 -4.28 4.26 -11.39
C PHE A 174 -4.40 3.66 -12.80
N ILE A 175 -3.61 4.15 -13.76
CA ILE A 175 -3.58 3.62 -15.13
C ILE A 175 -3.13 2.15 -15.13
N ILE A 176 -2.06 1.83 -14.40
CA ILE A 176 -1.57 0.44 -14.27
C ILE A 176 -2.65 -0.44 -13.62
N GLY A 177 -3.33 0.07 -12.59
CA GLY A 177 -4.43 -0.62 -11.92
C GLY A 177 -5.59 -0.96 -12.87
N ILE A 178 -5.98 -0.02 -13.74
CA ILE A 178 -6.99 -0.27 -14.78
C ILE A 178 -6.54 -1.37 -15.73
N ILE A 179 -5.30 -1.30 -16.23
CA ILE A 179 -4.75 -2.29 -17.15
C ILE A 179 -4.75 -3.68 -16.52
N ILE A 180 -4.27 -3.79 -15.28
CA ILE A 180 -4.27 -5.04 -14.52
C ILE A 180 -5.71 -5.55 -14.34
N GLY A 181 -6.64 -4.68 -13.95
CA GLY A 181 -8.04 -5.02 -13.75
C GLY A 181 -8.71 -5.57 -15.02
N VAL A 182 -8.47 -4.91 -16.16
CA VAL A 182 -8.98 -5.38 -17.48
C VAL A 182 -8.41 -6.74 -17.84
N VAL A 183 -7.09 -6.93 -17.71
CA VAL A 183 -6.41 -8.19 -18.02
C VAL A 183 -6.98 -9.32 -17.14
N PHE A 184 -7.11 -9.10 -15.85
CA PHE A 184 -7.70 -10.09 -14.95
C PHE A 184 -9.17 -10.37 -15.23
N GLY A 185 -9.95 -9.36 -15.62
CA GLY A 185 -11.35 -9.51 -16.03
C GLY A 185 -11.48 -10.42 -17.26
N VAL A 186 -10.65 -10.17 -18.28
CA VAL A 186 -10.62 -10.99 -19.49
C VAL A 186 -10.20 -12.45 -19.18
N ILE A 187 -9.17 -12.63 -18.36
CA ILE A 187 -8.73 -13.98 -17.95
C ILE A 187 -9.85 -14.73 -17.23
N ARG A 188 -10.56 -14.08 -16.29
CA ARG A 188 -11.70 -14.68 -15.58
C ARG A 188 -12.80 -15.11 -16.55
N GLN A 189 -13.10 -14.29 -17.55
CA GLN A 189 -14.10 -14.59 -18.56
C GLN A 189 -13.70 -15.80 -19.44
N ILE A 190 -12.43 -15.87 -19.86
CA ILE A 190 -11.90 -16.98 -20.66
C ILE A 190 -11.93 -18.30 -19.86
N LEU A 191 -11.64 -18.25 -18.57
CA LEU A 191 -11.64 -19.41 -17.69
C LEU A 191 -13.05 -19.85 -17.25
N GLY A 192 -14.11 -19.20 -17.74
CA GLY A 192 -15.49 -19.51 -17.34
C GLY A 192 -15.80 -19.23 -15.87
N MET A 193 -14.97 -18.40 -15.22
CA MET A 193 -15.12 -18.01 -13.81
C MET A 193 -15.93 -16.71 -13.65
N SER A 194 -16.57 -16.24 -14.73
CA SER A 194 -17.62 -15.23 -14.67
C SER A 194 -18.80 -15.89 -13.93
N GLY A 195 -18.98 -15.51 -12.65
CA GLY A 195 -20.13 -15.96 -11.90
C GLY A 195 -21.38 -15.48 -12.61
N ASP A 196 -22.08 -16.41 -13.26
CA ASP A 196 -23.48 -16.25 -13.56
C ASP A 196 -24.20 -16.23 -12.20
N ALA A 197 -24.26 -15.04 -11.62
CA ALA A 197 -25.20 -14.74 -10.57
C ALA A 197 -26.56 -14.62 -11.25
N ILE A 198 -27.29 -15.74 -11.27
CA ILE A 198 -28.74 -15.73 -11.38
C ILE A 198 -29.31 -15.47 -9.99
#